data_29f50436ab4e5074347592a7a01b3c07
#
_entry.id   29f50436ab4e5074347592a7a01b3c07
#
_cell.length_a   1.000
_cell.length_b   1.000
_cell.length_c   1.000
_cell.angle_alpha   90.00
_cell.angle_beta   90.00
_cell.angle_gamma   90.00
#
_symmetry.space_group_name_H-M   'P 1'
#
loop_
_entity.id
_entity.type
_entity.pdbx_description
1 polymer ?
#
loop_
_entity_poly.entity_id
_entity_poly.type
_entity_poly.pdbx_seq_one_letter_code
_entity_poly.pdbx_strand_id
1 'polypeptide(L)'
;LDEPEAALSPARQLTLLAEIHRLVKGGSQFLIATHSPLLMAYPQGEILLLGEGAIRSVAYKETEHYQITKSFLDNPERMLRILLEEENNELEL
;
A
#
# COMPACT_ATOMS: atom_id res chain seq x y z
N LEU A 1 -8.55 12.84 -2.48
CA LEU A 1 -9.18 11.64 -1.92
C LEU A 1 -8.46 11.20 -0.66
N ASP A 2 -9.20 10.86 0.36
CA ASP A 2 -8.67 10.43 1.65
C ASP A 2 -9.05 8.98 1.88
N GLU A 3 -8.07 8.09 1.85
CA GLU A 3 -8.21 6.64 2.03
C GLU A 3 -9.39 6.04 1.24
N PRO A 4 -9.40 6.22 -0.08
CA PRO A 4 -10.50 5.69 -0.88
C PRO A 4 -10.61 4.17 -0.84
N GLU A 5 -9.52 3.48 -0.49
CA GLU A 5 -9.50 2.01 -0.36
C GLU A 5 -10.38 1.50 0.78
N ALA A 6 -10.72 2.32 1.77
CA ALA A 6 -11.43 1.87 2.97
C ALA A 6 -12.77 1.19 2.66
N ALA A 7 -13.41 1.57 1.56
CA ALA A 7 -14.70 1.00 1.14
C ALA A 7 -14.59 0.15 -0.12
N LEU A 8 -13.37 -0.17 -0.58
CA LEU A 8 -13.16 -0.82 -1.86
C LEU A 8 -12.45 -2.16 -1.73
N SER A 9 -12.99 -3.17 -2.41
CA SER A 9 -12.29 -4.43 -2.60
C SER A 9 -11.02 -4.22 -3.43
N PRO A 10 -10.05 -5.15 -3.42
CA PRO A 10 -8.87 -5.04 -4.28
C PRO A 10 -9.24 -4.85 -5.76
N ALA A 11 -10.23 -5.60 -6.26
CA ALA A 11 -10.67 -5.46 -7.65
C ALA A 11 -11.20 -4.06 -7.93
N ARG A 12 -11.94 -3.48 -7.00
CA ARG A 12 -12.48 -2.13 -7.15
C ARG A 12 -11.40 -1.06 -7.05
N GLN A 13 -10.38 -1.31 -6.26
CA GLN A 13 -9.21 -0.41 -6.22
C GLN A 13 -8.51 -0.36 -7.58
N LEU A 14 -8.38 -1.49 -8.26
CA LEU A 14 -7.82 -1.52 -9.61
C LEU A 14 -8.71 -0.78 -10.61
N THR A 15 -10.02 -0.91 -10.48
CA THR A 15 -10.96 -0.15 -11.29
C THR A 15 -10.80 1.36 -11.04
N LEU A 16 -10.62 1.75 -9.79
CA LEU A 16 -10.37 3.15 -9.44
C LEU A 16 -9.08 3.67 -10.10
N LEU A 17 -8.01 2.87 -10.11
CA LEU A 17 -6.78 3.25 -10.81
C LEU A 17 -7.01 3.51 -12.29
N ALA A 18 -7.78 2.65 -12.94
CA ALA A 18 -8.09 2.83 -14.35
C ALA A 18 -8.87 4.12 -14.60
N GLU A 19 -9.81 4.44 -13.72
CA GLU A 19 -10.59 5.67 -13.82
C GLU A 19 -9.74 6.91 -13.56
N ILE A 20 -8.86 6.86 -12.56
CA ILE A 20 -7.92 7.94 -12.28
C ILE A 20 -7.04 8.19 -13.50
N HIS A 21 -6.53 7.12 -14.11
CA HIS A 21 -5.69 7.24 -15.29
C HIS A 21 -6.42 7.91 -16.45
N ARG A 22 -7.67 7.52 -16.69
CA ARG A 22 -8.49 8.14 -17.71
C ARG A 22 -8.66 9.64 -17.48
N LEU A 23 -8.92 10.03 -16.25
CA LEU A 23 -9.12 11.44 -15.88
C LEU A 23 -7.82 12.23 -15.92
N VAL A 24 -6.71 11.64 -15.50
CA VAL A 24 -5.39 12.28 -15.59
C VAL A 24 -5.02 12.56 -17.05
N LYS A 25 -5.29 11.61 -17.94
CA LYS A 25 -5.05 11.82 -19.38
C LYS A 25 -5.92 12.94 -19.95
N GLY A 26 -7.07 13.17 -19.35
CA GLY A 26 -7.96 14.28 -19.72
C GLY A 26 -7.60 15.60 -19.08
N GLY A 27 -6.53 15.67 -18.30
CA GLY A 27 -6.04 16.91 -17.69
C GLY A 27 -6.33 17.05 -16.20
N SER A 28 -6.96 16.06 -15.57
CA SER A 28 -7.24 16.10 -14.13
C SER A 28 -5.98 15.83 -13.31
N GLN A 29 -5.96 16.36 -12.09
CA GLN A 29 -4.90 16.15 -11.13
C GLN A 29 -5.51 15.60 -9.83
N PHE A 30 -4.82 14.64 -9.22
CA PHE A 30 -5.29 14.01 -7.99
C PHE A 30 -4.25 14.12 -6.88
N LEU A 31 -4.74 14.35 -5.67
CA LEU A 31 -3.97 14.16 -4.45
C LEU A 31 -4.71 13.11 -3.62
N ILE A 32 -4.03 12.01 -3.31
CA ILE A 32 -4.64 10.88 -2.64
C ILE A 32 -3.83 10.52 -1.41
N ALA A 33 -4.47 10.54 -0.24
CA ALA A 33 -3.91 10.00 0.98
C ALA A 33 -4.33 8.53 1.09
N THR A 34 -3.37 7.61 1.14
CA THR A 34 -3.70 6.18 1.11
C THR A 34 -2.63 5.34 1.79
N HIS A 35 -3.04 4.17 2.27
CA HIS A 35 -2.17 3.11 2.73
C HIS A 35 -2.22 1.88 1.80
N SER A 36 -2.94 1.98 0.68
CA SER A 36 -3.11 0.86 -0.23
C SER A 36 -1.91 0.68 -1.16
N PRO A 37 -1.22 -0.47 -1.10
CA PRO A 37 -0.15 -0.75 -2.05
C PRO A 37 -0.65 -0.89 -3.49
N LEU A 38 -1.94 -1.13 -3.70
CA LEU A 38 -2.50 -1.14 -5.05
C LEU A 38 -2.62 0.27 -5.62
N LEU A 39 -3.13 1.22 -4.83
CA LEU A 39 -3.28 2.60 -5.27
C LEU A 39 -1.94 3.29 -5.45
N MET A 40 -0.96 2.98 -4.58
CA MET A 40 0.39 3.53 -4.70
C MET A 40 1.11 3.09 -5.97
N ALA A 41 0.65 2.03 -6.61
CA ALA A 41 1.31 1.46 -7.77
C ALA A 41 1.15 2.28 -9.06
N TYR A 42 0.37 3.37 -9.04
CA TYR A 42 0.14 4.16 -10.23
C TYR A 42 1.48 4.65 -10.81
N PRO A 43 1.83 4.26 -12.06
CA PRO A 43 3.20 4.43 -12.56
C PRO A 43 3.64 5.87 -12.76
N GLN A 44 2.71 6.79 -12.95
CA GLN A 44 3.01 8.22 -13.15
C GLN A 44 2.79 9.03 -11.89
N GLY A 45 2.47 8.37 -10.78
CA GLY A 45 2.25 9.03 -9.51
C GLY A 45 3.54 9.28 -8.77
N GLU A 46 3.58 10.34 -7.99
CA GLU A 46 4.65 10.61 -7.06
C GLU A 46 4.18 10.21 -5.65
N ILE A 47 4.96 9.39 -4.98
CA ILE A 47 4.66 8.97 -3.62
C ILE A 47 5.43 9.85 -2.65
N LEU A 48 4.67 10.54 -1.78
CA LEU A 48 5.25 11.37 -0.74
C LEU A 48 5.06 10.70 0.61
N LEU A 49 6.16 10.46 1.28
CA LEU A 49 6.16 9.88 2.62
C LEU A 49 6.23 11.00 3.63
N LEU A 50 5.22 11.05 4.51
CA LEU A 50 5.16 12.04 5.57
C LEU A 50 5.81 11.46 6.81
N GLY A 51 6.95 12.01 7.20
CA GLY A 51 7.67 11.62 8.40
C GLY A 51 7.75 12.76 9.39
N GLU A 52 8.43 12.53 10.50
CA GLU A 52 8.61 13.54 11.54
C GLU A 52 9.34 14.76 11.01
N GLY A 53 8.59 15.83 10.78
CA GLY A 53 9.14 17.11 10.34
C GLY A 53 9.64 17.16 8.91
N ALA A 54 9.38 16.12 8.09
CA ALA A 54 9.87 16.09 6.73
C ALA A 54 8.90 15.37 5.80
N ILE A 55 8.92 15.81 4.54
CA ILE A 55 8.22 15.14 3.44
C ILE A 55 9.29 14.71 2.45
N ARG A 56 9.27 13.44 2.03
CA ARG A 56 10.22 12.97 1.04
C ARG A 56 9.54 12.10 -0.02
N SER A 57 10.04 12.18 -1.23
CA SER A 57 9.62 11.32 -2.32
C SER A 57 10.26 9.94 -2.17
N VAL A 58 9.49 8.90 -2.47
CA VAL A 58 9.97 7.53 -2.36
C VAL A 58 9.47 6.71 -3.55
N ALA A 59 10.30 5.78 -4.02
CA ALA A 59 9.90 4.87 -5.08
C ALA A 59 8.89 3.84 -4.55
N TYR A 60 7.94 3.44 -5.38
CA TYR A 60 6.89 2.50 -4.99
C TYR A 60 7.45 1.24 -4.32
N LYS A 61 8.44 0.61 -4.95
CA LYS A 61 9.00 -0.65 -4.44
C LYS A 61 9.85 -0.48 -3.19
N GLU A 62 10.16 0.75 -2.81
CA GLU A 62 10.88 1.06 -1.58
C GLU A 62 9.94 1.38 -0.43
N THR A 63 8.64 1.47 -0.68
CA THR A 63 7.68 1.71 0.41
C THR A 63 7.57 0.49 1.30
N GLU A 64 7.39 0.73 2.60
CA GLU A 64 7.10 -0.33 3.56
C GLU A 64 5.82 -1.08 3.18
N HIS A 65 4.81 -0.35 2.71
CA HIS A 65 3.53 -0.92 2.27
C HIS A 65 3.73 -1.99 1.20
N TYR A 66 4.53 -1.68 0.17
CA TYR A 66 4.83 -2.64 -0.88
C TYR A 66 5.63 -3.82 -0.35
N GLN A 67 6.72 -3.53 0.36
CA GLN A 67 7.67 -4.56 0.78
C GLN A 67 7.06 -5.56 1.75
N ILE A 68 6.38 -5.08 2.78
CA ILE A 68 5.77 -5.95 3.79
C ILE A 68 4.60 -6.74 3.19
N THR A 69 3.74 -6.06 2.44
CA THR A 69 2.58 -6.73 1.85
C THR A 69 3.02 -7.81 0.85
N LYS A 70 3.98 -7.50 0.00
CA LYS A 70 4.52 -8.47 -0.95
C LYS A 70 5.14 -9.67 -0.24
N SER A 71 5.98 -9.40 0.74
CA SER A 71 6.64 -10.46 1.50
C SER A 71 5.63 -11.38 2.20
N PHE A 72 4.59 -10.80 2.78
CA PHE A 72 3.52 -11.57 3.40
C PHE A 72 2.78 -12.42 2.38
N LEU A 73 2.34 -11.80 1.27
CA LEU A 73 1.53 -12.50 0.26
C LEU A 73 2.32 -13.56 -0.49
N ASP A 74 3.64 -13.38 -0.67
CA ASP A 74 4.49 -14.38 -1.32
C ASP A 74 4.57 -15.66 -0.51
N ASN A 75 4.54 -15.56 0.82
CA ASN A 75 4.60 -16.75 1.69
C ASN A 75 3.94 -16.43 3.04
N PRO A 76 2.60 -16.42 3.10
CA PRO A 76 1.88 -16.10 4.34
C PRO A 76 2.21 -17.06 5.49
N GLU A 77 2.37 -18.34 5.16
CA GLU A 77 2.62 -19.38 6.16
C GLU A 77 3.92 -19.13 6.90
N ARG A 78 4.97 -18.72 6.18
CA ARG A 78 6.26 -18.43 6.79
C ARG A 78 6.17 -17.26 7.75
N MET A 79 5.56 -16.16 7.32
CA MET A 79 5.45 -14.97 8.15
C MET A 79 4.58 -15.23 9.37
N LEU A 80 3.46 -15.91 9.18
CA LEU A 80 2.57 -16.27 10.29
C LEU A 80 3.27 -17.20 11.28
N ARG A 81 4.08 -18.13 10.78
CA ARG A 81 4.85 -19.03 11.67
C ARG A 81 5.78 -18.24 12.57
N ILE A 82 6.53 -17.29 11.99
CA ILE A 82 7.46 -16.46 12.76
C ILE A 82 6.71 -15.66 13.81
N LEU A 83 5.61 -15.01 13.43
CA LEU A 83 4.85 -14.16 14.33
C LEU A 83 4.14 -14.95 15.43
N LEU A 84 3.54 -16.08 15.07
CA LEU A 84 2.72 -16.85 16.01
C LEU A 84 3.54 -17.81 16.86
N GLU A 85 4.68 -18.28 16.40
CA GLU A 85 5.59 -19.10 17.21
C GLU A 85 6.17 -18.31 18.37
N GLU A 86 6.55 -17.06 18.17
CA GLU A 86 7.01 -16.20 19.24
C GLU A 86 5.93 -16.05 20.31
N GLU A 87 4.69 -15.84 19.88
CA GLU A 87 3.54 -15.75 20.77
C GLU A 87 3.29 -17.06 21.51
N ASN A 88 3.36 -18.18 20.78
CA ASN A 88 3.19 -19.51 21.36
C ASN A 88 4.28 -19.84 22.38
N ASN A 89 5.50 -19.46 22.10
CA ASN A 89 6.63 -19.67 23.03
C ASN A 89 6.44 -18.87 24.30
N GLU A 90 5.93 -17.68 24.22
CA GLU A 90 5.60 -16.86 25.38
C GLU A 90 4.49 -17.51 26.21
N LEU A 91 3.50 -18.10 25.54
CA LEU A 91 2.39 -18.77 26.23
C LEU A 91 2.79 -20.08 26.89
N GLU A 92 3.80 -20.75 26.37
CA GLU A 92 4.33 -22.00 26.95
C GLU A 92 5.18 -21.75 28.19
N LEU A 93 5.65 -20.56 28.36
CA LEU A 93 6.46 -20.18 29.51
C LEU A 93 5.61 -19.82 30.71
#